data_4fe6266b29248e21d18097af2f486133
#
_entry.id   4fe6266b29248e21d18097af2f486133
#
_cell.length_a   1.000
_cell.length_b   1.000
_cell.length_c   1.000
_cell.angle_alpha   90.00
_cell.angle_beta   90.00
_cell.angle_gamma   90.00
#
_symmetry.space_group_name_H-M   'P 1'
#
loop_
_entity.id
_entity.type
_entity.pdbx_description
1 polymer ?
#
loop_
_entity_poly.entity_id
_entity_poly.type
_entity_poly.pdbx_seq_one_letter_code
_entity_poly.pdbx_strand_id
1 'polypeptide(L)'
;MKLVWKLLRQHISIPQFIGFFFANLFGMFIVLLGFQFYNDVLPVFTSQDSFMKADYLIISKKIGAGSTLSSSSNTFSNSEIEDLKEQSFTKKTAAFTSTEYKVDANMGINGQTILNSELFFESVPDGFVDVSLQDWKYTEGSHEVPIILPRTYINMYNFGFAQSHSLPKISEGLMGMIDFKIFIHGNGHKDEYKGKVIGFSSRLNTILVPQKFMDWSNKLYAPEQHSEPSRLIAEVGNPADENISQYLDKKGYEVDTDKLQAEKTTYFLRMIVTLVMGIGLIISALSFYILMLSIYLLVQKNSSKLENLLLIGYSPRKVAMPYQILTIGLN
;
A
#
# COMPACT_ATOMS: atom_id res chain seq x y z
N MET A 1 -9.00 -49.30 30.25
CA MET A 1 -9.43 -47.93 29.92
C MET A 1 -10.33 -47.29 30.99
N LYS A 2 -11.41 -47.93 31.45
CA LYS A 2 -12.32 -47.34 32.47
C LYS A 2 -11.62 -46.86 33.76
N LEU A 3 -10.57 -47.55 34.20
CA LEU A 3 -9.84 -47.23 35.43
C LEU A 3 -8.97 -45.98 35.31
N VAL A 4 -8.30 -45.79 34.18
CA VAL A 4 -7.50 -44.59 33.92
C VAL A 4 -8.41 -43.36 33.78
N TRP A 5 -9.55 -43.49 33.10
CA TRP A 5 -10.54 -42.40 33.02
C TRP A 5 -11.14 -42.04 34.39
N LYS A 6 -11.34 -43.03 35.27
CA LYS A 6 -11.82 -42.81 36.64
C LYS A 6 -10.79 -42.04 37.48
N LEU A 7 -9.50 -42.37 37.36
CA LEU A 7 -8.40 -41.65 38.02
C LEU A 7 -8.28 -40.22 37.53
N LEU A 8 -8.37 -40.03 36.21
CA LEU A 8 -8.34 -38.70 35.58
C LEU A 8 -9.47 -37.83 36.14
N ARG A 9 -10.71 -38.34 36.16
CA ARG A 9 -11.90 -37.62 36.58
C ARG A 9 -11.89 -37.18 38.06
N GLN A 10 -11.19 -37.93 38.92
CA GLN A 10 -11.11 -37.61 40.37
C GLN A 10 -10.22 -36.38 40.66
N HIS A 11 -9.32 -36.01 39.76
CA HIS A 11 -8.33 -34.97 39.98
C HIS A 11 -8.42 -33.80 38.97
N ILE A 12 -9.36 -33.83 38.03
CA ILE A 12 -9.63 -32.76 37.10
C ILE A 12 -10.42 -31.65 37.81
N SER A 13 -9.88 -30.45 37.78
CA SER A 13 -10.60 -29.24 38.12
C SER A 13 -11.36 -28.75 36.89
N ILE A 14 -12.62 -29.17 36.74
CA ILE A 14 -13.48 -28.83 35.60
C ILE A 14 -13.52 -27.29 35.35
N PRO A 15 -13.69 -26.43 36.39
CA PRO A 15 -13.70 -25.00 36.17
C PRO A 15 -12.38 -24.44 35.56
N GLN A 16 -11.24 -25.01 35.95
CA GLN A 16 -9.93 -24.64 35.46
C GLN A 16 -9.77 -24.95 33.96
N PHE A 17 -10.19 -26.16 33.55
CA PHE A 17 -10.12 -26.59 32.14
C PHE A 17 -11.11 -25.83 31.26
N ILE A 18 -12.30 -25.51 31.78
CA ILE A 18 -13.26 -24.63 31.08
C ILE A 18 -12.65 -23.22 30.88
N GLY A 19 -11.98 -22.69 31.92
CA GLY A 19 -11.28 -21.39 31.82
C GLY A 19 -10.21 -21.38 30.70
N PHE A 20 -9.41 -22.47 30.64
CA PHE A 20 -8.39 -22.57 29.58
C PHE A 20 -8.99 -22.71 28.17
N PHE A 21 -10.05 -23.52 28.04
CA PHE A 21 -10.77 -23.64 26.78
C PHE A 21 -11.27 -22.25 26.27
N PHE A 22 -11.95 -21.52 27.14
CA PHE A 22 -12.44 -20.19 26.76
C PHE A 22 -11.30 -19.20 26.49
N ALA A 23 -10.23 -19.21 27.27
CA ALA A 23 -9.08 -18.35 27.05
C ALA A 23 -8.41 -18.62 25.70
N ASN A 24 -8.22 -19.90 25.35
CA ASN A 24 -7.68 -20.28 24.03
C ASN A 24 -8.64 -19.92 22.90
N LEU A 25 -9.93 -20.21 23.07
CA LEU A 25 -10.97 -19.87 22.09
C LEU A 25 -11.02 -18.36 21.82
N PHE A 26 -11.02 -17.53 22.86
CA PHE A 26 -11.02 -16.08 22.70
C PHE A 26 -9.71 -15.57 22.12
N GLY A 27 -8.55 -16.09 22.53
CA GLY A 27 -7.26 -15.73 21.97
C GLY A 27 -7.21 -16.03 20.46
N MET A 28 -7.61 -17.23 20.05
CA MET A 28 -7.66 -17.63 18.65
C MET A 28 -8.72 -16.82 17.86
N PHE A 29 -9.89 -16.58 18.46
CA PHE A 29 -10.94 -15.77 17.85
C PHE A 29 -10.46 -14.34 17.55
N ILE A 30 -9.72 -13.71 18.49
CA ILE A 30 -9.14 -12.39 18.30
C ILE A 30 -8.13 -12.41 17.14
N VAL A 31 -7.27 -13.42 17.06
CA VAL A 31 -6.29 -13.56 15.97
C VAL A 31 -6.99 -13.73 14.62
N LEU A 32 -7.99 -14.63 14.53
CA LEU A 32 -8.72 -14.87 13.29
C LEU A 32 -9.53 -13.65 12.86
N LEU A 33 -10.20 -12.99 13.80
CA LEU A 33 -10.96 -11.77 13.52
C LEU A 33 -10.06 -10.64 13.07
N GLY A 34 -8.90 -10.49 13.71
CA GLY A 34 -7.89 -9.51 13.29
C GLY A 34 -7.34 -9.82 11.89
N PHE A 35 -7.09 -11.08 11.59
CA PHE A 35 -6.64 -11.51 10.26
C PHE A 35 -7.72 -11.29 9.19
N GLN A 36 -8.97 -11.61 9.49
CA GLN A 36 -10.09 -11.36 8.58
C GLN A 36 -10.31 -9.87 8.36
N PHE A 37 -10.27 -9.08 9.43
CA PHE A 37 -10.35 -7.62 9.34
C PHE A 37 -9.22 -7.04 8.47
N TYR A 38 -8.00 -7.56 8.64
CA TYR A 38 -6.85 -7.16 7.84
C TYR A 38 -7.06 -7.45 6.34
N ASN A 39 -7.63 -8.60 6.00
CA ASN A 39 -7.81 -9.01 4.60
C ASN A 39 -9.06 -8.40 3.93
N ASP A 40 -10.16 -8.22 4.68
CA ASP A 40 -11.45 -7.86 4.09
C ASP A 40 -11.77 -6.37 4.27
N VAL A 41 -11.43 -5.78 5.42
CA VAL A 41 -11.82 -4.42 5.78
C VAL A 41 -10.72 -3.42 5.44
N LEU A 42 -9.48 -3.73 5.74
CA LEU A 42 -8.39 -2.82 5.46
C LEU A 42 -8.25 -2.48 3.96
N PRO A 43 -8.46 -3.39 2.99
CA PRO A 43 -8.48 -3.03 1.57
C PRO A 43 -9.56 -2.02 1.18
N VAL A 44 -10.69 -1.99 1.88
CA VAL A 44 -11.76 -1.00 1.62
C VAL A 44 -11.29 0.42 1.92
N PHE A 45 -10.48 0.59 2.96
CA PHE A 45 -9.88 1.88 3.33
C PHE A 45 -8.61 2.22 2.54
N THR A 46 -7.95 1.20 1.98
CA THR A 46 -6.76 1.34 1.16
C THR A 46 -7.04 1.14 -0.32
N SER A 47 -8.32 1.01 -0.69
CA SER A 47 -8.79 0.57 -2.00
C SER A 47 -8.24 1.41 -3.14
N GLN A 48 -7.04 1.16 -3.47
CA GLN A 48 -6.40 1.28 -4.77
C GLN A 48 -4.95 0.80 -4.65
N ASP A 49 -4.82 -0.53 -4.68
CA ASP A 49 -3.54 -1.22 -4.90
C ASP A 49 -2.35 -0.83 -4.04
N SER A 50 -2.27 -1.40 -2.87
CA SER A 50 -1.00 -1.92 -2.37
C SER A 50 -0.74 -1.74 -0.88
N PHE A 51 -0.99 -2.80 -0.17
CA PHE A 51 -0.42 -3.09 1.14
C PHE A 51 1.12 -3.10 1.19
N MET A 52 1.78 -3.08 0.04
CA MET A 52 3.23 -3.18 -0.06
C MET A 52 3.90 -1.94 -0.64
N LYS A 53 3.17 -0.87 -0.95
CA LYS A 53 3.80 0.33 -1.53
C LYS A 53 4.07 1.37 -0.46
N ALA A 54 5.22 2.00 -0.61
CA ALA A 54 5.71 3.05 0.27
C ALA A 54 4.73 4.22 0.36
N ASP A 55 4.63 4.81 1.55
CA ASP A 55 3.82 6.00 1.78
C ASP A 55 4.51 7.21 1.15
N TYR A 56 3.92 7.77 0.10
CA TYR A 56 4.49 8.90 -0.65
C TYR A 56 3.74 10.19 -0.37
N LEU A 57 4.50 11.26 -0.18
CA LEU A 57 3.99 12.63 -0.14
C LEU A 57 4.40 13.35 -1.41
N ILE A 58 3.44 13.98 -2.08
CA ILE A 58 3.70 14.91 -3.17
C ILE A 58 3.66 16.30 -2.57
N ILE A 59 4.78 16.98 -2.62
CA ILE A 59 5.04 18.25 -1.95
C ILE A 59 5.15 19.37 -2.99
N SER A 60 4.42 20.44 -2.82
CA SER A 60 4.50 21.68 -3.61
C SER A 60 4.66 22.90 -2.70
N LYS A 61 5.05 24.04 -3.24
CA LYS A 61 5.06 25.30 -2.48
C LYS A 61 3.67 25.88 -2.42
N LYS A 62 3.26 26.42 -1.27
CA LYS A 62 1.96 27.10 -1.12
C LYS A 62 1.89 28.32 -2.04
N ILE A 63 0.87 28.35 -2.89
CA ILE A 63 0.59 29.49 -3.76
C ILE A 63 -0.23 30.51 -2.98
N GLY A 64 0.41 31.56 -2.46
CA GLY A 64 -0.27 32.64 -1.76
C GLY A 64 -0.79 33.71 -2.72
N ALA A 65 -1.81 34.46 -2.32
CA ALA A 65 -2.34 35.58 -3.12
C ALA A 65 -1.27 36.65 -3.48
N GLY A 66 -0.19 36.72 -2.71
CA GLY A 66 0.96 37.60 -2.98
C GLY A 66 1.97 37.03 -3.95
N SER A 67 2.05 35.70 -4.13
CA SER A 67 3.00 35.08 -5.06
C SER A 67 2.59 35.22 -6.53
N THR A 68 1.30 35.46 -6.79
CA THR A 68 0.78 35.74 -8.13
C THR A 68 1.24 37.15 -8.66
N LEU A 69 1.62 38.03 -7.74
CA LEU A 69 2.07 39.40 -8.04
C LEU A 69 3.58 39.60 -7.86
N SER A 70 4.27 38.71 -7.20
CA SER A 70 5.71 38.66 -7.04
C SER A 70 6.27 37.47 -7.81
N SER A 71 7.36 37.64 -8.53
CA SER A 71 8.11 36.58 -9.22
C SER A 71 8.83 35.64 -8.25
N SER A 72 8.20 35.27 -7.10
CA SER A 72 8.71 34.26 -6.24
C SER A 72 8.51 32.91 -6.93
N SER A 73 9.61 32.25 -7.24
CA SER A 73 9.64 30.94 -7.89
C SER A 73 8.88 29.91 -7.03
N ASN A 74 7.82 29.31 -7.59
CA ASN A 74 7.12 28.18 -6.97
C ASN A 74 7.88 26.86 -7.19
N THR A 75 9.16 26.94 -7.52
CA THR A 75 10.06 25.84 -7.80
C THR A 75 10.98 25.55 -6.61
N PHE A 76 11.50 24.35 -6.54
CA PHE A 76 12.39 23.90 -5.48
C PHE A 76 13.85 24.01 -5.94
N SER A 77 14.68 24.69 -5.16
CA SER A 77 16.12 24.71 -5.35
C SER A 77 16.76 23.39 -4.90
N ASN A 78 17.95 23.11 -5.39
CA ASN A 78 18.72 21.92 -4.96
C ASN A 78 18.95 21.87 -3.44
N SER A 79 19.13 23.03 -2.80
CA SER A 79 19.29 23.10 -1.33
C SER A 79 18.02 22.70 -0.59
N GLU A 80 16.84 23.04 -1.11
CA GLU A 80 15.56 22.64 -0.51
C GLU A 80 15.27 21.16 -0.70
N ILE A 81 15.70 20.58 -1.83
CA ILE A 81 15.59 19.14 -2.08
C ILE A 81 16.50 18.35 -1.12
N GLU A 82 17.74 18.78 -0.92
CA GLU A 82 18.65 18.13 0.02
C GLU A 82 18.18 18.30 1.48
N ASP A 83 17.65 19.48 1.86
CA ASP A 83 17.08 19.70 3.19
C ASP A 83 15.90 18.75 3.47
N LEU A 84 15.02 18.50 2.49
CA LEU A 84 13.93 17.53 2.62
C LEU A 84 14.46 16.08 2.75
N LYS A 85 15.51 15.75 2.02
CA LYS A 85 16.12 14.43 2.03
C LYS A 85 16.78 14.09 3.37
N GLU A 86 17.33 15.10 4.07
CA GLU A 86 17.97 14.95 5.37
C GLU A 86 16.98 14.83 6.55
N GLN A 87 15.67 15.05 6.30
CA GLN A 87 14.67 14.93 7.37
C GLN A 87 14.54 13.48 7.85
N SER A 88 14.42 13.29 9.16
CA SER A 88 14.35 11.97 9.80
C SER A 88 13.15 11.12 9.36
N PHE A 89 12.08 11.74 8.92
CA PHE A 89 10.88 11.06 8.42
C PHE A 89 11.01 10.64 6.95
N THR A 90 11.99 11.14 6.21
CA THR A 90 12.18 10.90 4.78
C THR A 90 13.05 9.69 4.54
N LYS A 91 12.58 8.72 3.76
CA LYS A 91 13.37 7.56 3.31
C LYS A 91 14.02 7.80 1.96
N LYS A 92 13.26 8.35 1.01
CA LYS A 92 13.71 8.69 -0.34
C LYS A 92 13.00 9.95 -0.81
N THR A 93 13.67 10.74 -1.63
CA THR A 93 13.09 11.93 -2.26
C THR A 93 13.50 11.98 -3.72
N ALA A 94 12.59 12.45 -4.56
CA ALA A 94 12.87 12.78 -5.95
C ALA A 94 12.08 14.01 -6.38
N ALA A 95 12.52 14.64 -7.45
CA ALA A 95 11.83 15.73 -8.09
C ALA A 95 10.99 15.23 -9.28
N PHE A 96 9.87 15.88 -9.54
CA PHE A 96 9.18 15.73 -10.80
C PHE A 96 9.94 16.51 -11.88
N THR A 97 10.12 15.90 -13.03
CA THR A 97 10.60 16.56 -14.23
C THR A 97 9.41 16.78 -15.16
N SER A 98 9.17 18.02 -15.55
CA SER A 98 8.05 18.38 -16.42
C SER A 98 8.53 18.63 -17.85
N THR A 99 7.62 18.57 -18.84
CA THR A 99 7.89 19.00 -20.20
C THR A 99 8.14 20.51 -20.24
N GLU A 100 9.19 20.92 -20.93
CA GLU A 100 9.60 22.33 -21.13
C GLU A 100 9.18 22.85 -22.52
N TYR A 101 8.43 22.05 -23.26
CA TYR A 101 7.91 22.31 -24.59
C TYR A 101 6.39 22.08 -24.62
N LYS A 102 5.77 22.52 -25.73
CA LYS A 102 4.33 22.41 -25.90
C LYS A 102 3.93 21.01 -26.40
N VAL A 103 2.96 20.41 -25.71
CA VAL A 103 2.38 19.10 -26.06
C VAL A 103 0.89 19.25 -26.28
N ASP A 104 0.45 18.96 -27.51
CA ASP A 104 -0.97 18.79 -27.82
C ASP A 104 -1.26 17.28 -27.94
N ALA A 105 -2.39 16.83 -27.43
CA ALA A 105 -2.75 15.43 -27.54
C ALA A 105 -4.22 15.21 -27.90
N ASN A 106 -4.42 14.20 -28.74
CA ASN A 106 -5.74 13.67 -29.07
C ASN A 106 -5.89 12.31 -28.42
N MET A 107 -6.87 12.17 -27.57
CA MET A 107 -7.25 10.88 -27.00
C MET A 107 -8.58 10.45 -27.61
N GLY A 108 -8.61 9.22 -28.13
CA GLY A 108 -9.78 8.62 -28.74
C GLY A 108 -10.04 7.21 -28.25
N ILE A 109 -11.25 6.71 -28.47
CA ILE A 109 -11.63 5.33 -28.23
C ILE A 109 -12.42 4.86 -29.45
N ASN A 110 -12.01 3.73 -30.02
CA ASN A 110 -12.66 3.16 -31.22
C ASN A 110 -12.81 4.19 -32.37
N GLY A 111 -11.81 5.05 -32.57
CA GLY A 111 -11.82 6.05 -33.64
C GLY A 111 -12.63 7.32 -33.34
N GLN A 112 -13.26 7.44 -32.18
CA GLN A 112 -13.93 8.66 -31.74
C GLN A 112 -13.01 9.47 -30.84
N THR A 113 -12.73 10.71 -31.21
CA THR A 113 -11.94 11.63 -30.37
C THR A 113 -12.75 12.04 -29.14
N ILE A 114 -12.19 11.79 -27.96
CA ILE A 114 -12.80 12.12 -26.66
C ILE A 114 -12.22 13.41 -26.12
N LEU A 115 -10.91 13.59 -26.28
CA LEU A 115 -10.18 14.72 -25.76
C LEU A 115 -9.22 15.24 -26.83
N ASN A 116 -9.22 16.54 -27.03
CA ASN A 116 -8.22 17.25 -27.81
C ASN A 116 -7.81 18.48 -26.99
N SER A 117 -6.64 18.46 -26.40
CA SER A 117 -6.19 19.51 -25.48
C SER A 117 -4.67 19.57 -25.43
N GLU A 118 -4.18 20.72 -25.01
CA GLU A 118 -2.81 20.86 -24.54
C GLU A 118 -2.66 20.08 -23.23
N LEU A 119 -1.62 19.27 -23.13
CA LEU A 119 -1.33 18.43 -21.98
C LEU A 119 0.09 18.72 -21.46
N PHE A 120 0.30 18.37 -20.20
CA PHE A 120 1.60 18.43 -19.56
C PHE A 120 1.99 17.00 -19.16
N PHE A 121 3.17 16.59 -19.58
CA PHE A 121 3.75 15.35 -19.12
C PHE A 121 4.71 15.62 -17.99
N GLU A 122 4.78 14.68 -17.10
CA GLU A 122 5.77 14.65 -16.04
C GLU A 122 6.46 13.29 -15.98
N SER A 123 7.60 13.26 -15.39
CA SER A 123 8.30 12.01 -15.06
C SER A 123 8.80 12.05 -13.63
N VAL A 124 8.94 10.85 -13.07
CA VAL A 124 9.57 10.59 -11.78
C VAL A 124 10.45 9.37 -11.92
N PRO A 125 11.49 9.19 -11.10
CA PRO A 125 12.28 7.97 -11.10
C PRO A 125 11.40 6.72 -10.94
N ASP A 126 11.75 5.65 -11.65
CA ASP A 126 10.97 4.40 -11.73
C ASP A 126 10.57 3.82 -10.37
N GLY A 127 11.39 4.04 -9.33
CA GLY A 127 11.11 3.57 -7.97
C GLY A 127 9.88 4.20 -7.30
N PHE A 128 9.34 5.30 -7.87
CA PHE A 128 8.14 5.98 -7.38
C PHE A 128 6.88 5.65 -8.20
N VAL A 129 7.03 4.95 -9.31
CA VAL A 129 5.92 4.58 -10.18
C VAL A 129 5.14 3.41 -9.57
N ASP A 130 3.81 3.54 -9.51
CA ASP A 130 2.91 2.56 -8.89
C ASP A 130 2.26 1.57 -9.86
N VAL A 131 2.75 1.51 -11.09
CA VAL A 131 2.27 0.62 -12.15
C VAL A 131 3.38 -0.36 -12.53
N SER A 132 3.03 -1.50 -13.14
CA SER A 132 4.02 -2.47 -13.64
C SER A 132 4.97 -1.82 -14.66
N LEU A 133 6.27 -1.97 -14.43
CA LEU A 133 7.32 -1.40 -15.29
C LEU A 133 7.70 -2.29 -16.48
N GLN A 134 6.94 -3.36 -16.75
CA GLN A 134 7.27 -4.32 -17.81
C GLN A 134 7.35 -3.65 -19.18
N ASP A 135 6.39 -2.76 -19.48
CA ASP A 135 6.30 -1.99 -20.73
C ASP A 135 6.75 -0.54 -20.58
N TRP A 136 7.37 -0.18 -19.44
CA TRP A 136 7.82 1.18 -19.11
C TRP A 136 9.20 1.49 -19.66
N LYS A 137 9.47 1.16 -20.92
CA LYS A 137 10.76 1.38 -21.55
C LYS A 137 10.62 2.24 -22.79
N TYR A 138 11.40 3.31 -22.86
CA TYR A 138 11.51 4.15 -24.04
C TYR A 138 12.89 3.99 -24.67
N THR A 139 12.93 3.88 -26.00
CA THR A 139 14.17 3.89 -26.78
C THR A 139 14.17 5.15 -27.62
N GLU A 140 15.25 5.92 -27.61
CA GLU A 140 15.39 7.14 -28.40
C GLU A 140 15.11 6.88 -29.88
N GLY A 141 14.32 7.77 -30.50
CA GLY A 141 13.87 7.62 -31.88
C GLY A 141 12.64 6.72 -32.07
N SER A 142 12.10 6.12 -31.02
CA SER A 142 10.81 5.43 -31.09
C SER A 142 9.67 6.43 -31.27
N HIS A 143 8.75 6.14 -32.20
CA HIS A 143 7.51 6.90 -32.33
C HIS A 143 6.41 6.45 -31.36
N GLU A 144 6.67 5.48 -30.50
CA GLU A 144 5.75 5.02 -29.47
C GLU A 144 6.29 5.39 -28.09
N VAL A 145 5.46 6.08 -27.28
CA VAL A 145 5.79 6.54 -25.92
C VAL A 145 4.86 5.84 -24.95
N PRO A 146 5.38 5.06 -23.98
CA PRO A 146 4.55 4.50 -22.93
C PRO A 146 4.06 5.61 -21.99
N ILE A 147 2.77 5.52 -21.63
CA ILE A 147 2.08 6.54 -20.82
C ILE A 147 1.37 5.86 -19.66
N ILE A 148 1.46 6.48 -18.49
CA ILE A 148 0.62 6.17 -17.34
C ILE A 148 -0.31 7.35 -17.12
N LEU A 149 -1.61 7.08 -17.11
CA LEU A 149 -2.63 8.10 -16.87
C LEU A 149 -3.05 8.13 -15.39
N PRO A 150 -3.45 9.29 -14.86
CA PRO A 150 -4.13 9.33 -13.57
C PRO A 150 -5.42 8.51 -13.61
N ARG A 151 -5.71 7.73 -12.57
CA ARG A 151 -6.98 6.99 -12.44
C ARG A 151 -8.21 7.91 -12.45
N THR A 152 -8.06 9.14 -12.01
CA THR A 152 -9.10 10.17 -12.10
C THR A 152 -9.59 10.40 -13.52
N TYR A 153 -8.75 10.24 -14.54
CA TYR A 153 -9.14 10.41 -15.94
C TYR A 153 -10.10 9.32 -16.41
N ILE A 154 -9.88 8.06 -16.01
CA ILE A 154 -10.82 6.98 -16.33
C ILE A 154 -12.15 7.16 -15.59
N ASN A 155 -12.10 7.69 -14.36
CA ASN A 155 -13.31 7.99 -13.61
C ASN A 155 -14.11 9.14 -14.26
N MET A 156 -13.44 10.21 -14.65
CA MET A 156 -14.07 11.33 -15.38
C MET A 156 -14.67 10.88 -16.71
N TYR A 157 -13.96 10.03 -17.44
CA TYR A 157 -14.50 9.43 -18.66
C TYR A 157 -15.73 8.57 -18.37
N ASN A 158 -15.63 7.60 -17.47
CA ASN A 158 -16.68 6.59 -17.22
C ASN A 158 -17.96 7.17 -16.63
N PHE A 159 -17.85 8.12 -15.72
CA PHE A 159 -18.97 8.67 -14.95
C PHE A 159 -19.41 10.07 -15.41
N GLY A 160 -18.58 10.75 -16.19
CA GLY A 160 -18.89 12.03 -16.81
C GLY A 160 -19.21 11.86 -18.30
N PHE A 161 -18.18 11.66 -19.11
CA PHE A 161 -18.26 11.72 -20.57
C PHE A 161 -18.98 10.52 -21.19
N ALA A 162 -18.61 9.28 -20.85
CA ALA A 162 -19.20 8.08 -21.45
C ALA A 162 -20.72 7.98 -21.18
N GLN A 163 -21.13 8.34 -19.97
CA GLN A 163 -22.54 8.30 -19.58
C GLN A 163 -23.38 9.33 -20.37
N SER A 164 -22.85 10.56 -20.57
CA SER A 164 -23.58 11.62 -21.28
C SER A 164 -23.63 11.41 -22.79
N HIS A 165 -22.70 10.60 -23.35
CA HIS A 165 -22.62 10.33 -24.79
C HIS A 165 -22.98 8.89 -25.18
N SER A 166 -23.53 8.10 -24.24
CA SER A 166 -23.90 6.69 -24.44
C SER A 166 -22.74 5.83 -24.96
N LEU A 167 -21.53 6.13 -24.53
CA LEU A 167 -20.31 5.40 -24.89
C LEU A 167 -20.02 4.28 -23.89
N PRO A 168 -19.30 3.23 -24.32
CA PRO A 168 -18.91 2.15 -23.42
C PRO A 168 -17.96 2.65 -22.33
N LYS A 169 -18.15 2.16 -21.10
CA LYS A 169 -17.20 2.40 -20.02
C LYS A 169 -15.91 1.64 -20.25
N ILE A 170 -14.78 2.24 -19.87
CA ILE A 170 -13.46 1.63 -19.97
C ILE A 170 -13.10 1.00 -18.63
N SER A 171 -12.63 -0.23 -18.67
CA SER A 171 -11.93 -0.89 -17.57
C SER A 171 -10.42 -0.94 -17.86
N GLU A 172 -9.61 -1.24 -16.85
CA GLU A 172 -8.15 -1.39 -17.04
C GLU A 172 -7.77 -2.42 -18.09
N GLY A 173 -8.56 -3.49 -18.26
CA GLY A 173 -8.34 -4.48 -19.30
C GLY A 173 -8.57 -3.99 -20.74
N LEU A 174 -9.14 -2.81 -20.92
CA LEU A 174 -9.42 -2.21 -22.22
C LEU A 174 -8.48 -1.04 -22.56
N MET A 175 -7.36 -0.91 -21.86
CA MET A 175 -6.36 0.16 -22.12
C MET A 175 -5.86 0.20 -23.56
N GLY A 176 -5.72 -0.96 -24.18
CA GLY A 176 -5.31 -1.07 -25.60
C GLY A 176 -6.30 -0.48 -26.61
N MET A 177 -7.51 -0.14 -26.19
CA MET A 177 -8.52 0.53 -27.03
C MET A 177 -8.40 2.06 -27.03
N ILE A 178 -7.56 2.60 -26.17
CA ILE A 178 -7.30 4.06 -26.09
C ILE A 178 -6.29 4.40 -27.18
N ASP A 179 -6.74 5.17 -28.17
CA ASP A 179 -5.86 5.78 -29.16
C ASP A 179 -5.38 7.13 -28.64
N PHE A 180 -4.08 7.24 -28.40
CA PHE A 180 -3.46 8.42 -27.83
C PHE A 180 -2.40 8.96 -28.80
N LYS A 181 -2.71 10.06 -29.47
CA LYS A 181 -1.79 10.75 -30.39
C LYS A 181 -1.22 11.98 -29.71
N ILE A 182 0.08 12.13 -29.78
CA ILE A 182 0.85 13.19 -29.12
C ILE A 182 1.51 14.01 -30.21
N PHE A 183 1.31 15.32 -30.17
CA PHE A 183 1.95 16.27 -31.07
C PHE A 183 2.86 17.18 -30.24
N ILE A 184 4.14 17.12 -30.52
CA ILE A 184 5.15 17.91 -29.78
C ILE A 184 5.63 19.04 -30.68
N HIS A 185 5.67 20.24 -30.08
CA HIS A 185 6.13 21.45 -30.74
C HIS A 185 7.19 22.13 -29.88
N GLY A 186 8.38 22.32 -30.41
CA GLY A 186 9.45 23.05 -29.73
C GLY A 186 10.72 23.16 -30.59
N ASN A 187 11.52 24.19 -30.39
CA ASN A 187 12.81 24.42 -31.04
C ASN A 187 12.76 24.17 -32.58
N GLY A 188 11.67 24.61 -33.22
CA GLY A 188 11.49 24.43 -34.67
C GLY A 188 11.07 23.05 -35.14
N HIS A 189 10.99 22.07 -34.25
CA HIS A 189 10.53 20.73 -34.52
C HIS A 189 9.03 20.59 -34.30
N LYS A 190 8.39 19.70 -35.11
CA LYS A 190 6.98 19.28 -34.96
C LYS A 190 6.90 17.81 -35.28
N ASP A 191 6.66 17.02 -34.27
CA ASP A 191 6.66 15.56 -34.41
C ASP A 191 5.38 14.96 -33.82
N GLU A 192 4.95 13.83 -34.41
CA GLU A 192 3.81 13.04 -33.95
C GLU A 192 4.31 11.75 -33.33
N TYR A 193 3.79 11.44 -32.15
CA TYR A 193 4.05 10.19 -31.45
C TYR A 193 2.74 9.47 -31.13
N LYS A 194 2.82 8.15 -31.05
CA LYS A 194 1.74 7.33 -30.53
C LYS A 194 1.95 7.07 -29.04
N GLY A 195 1.02 7.51 -28.21
CA GLY A 195 1.02 7.16 -26.79
C GLY A 195 0.46 5.76 -26.57
N LYS A 196 1.21 4.90 -25.88
CA LYS A 196 0.74 3.59 -25.43
C LYS A 196 0.38 3.67 -23.96
N VAL A 197 -0.91 3.67 -23.63
CA VAL A 197 -1.35 3.66 -22.22
C VAL A 197 -1.07 2.27 -21.66
N ILE A 198 -0.18 2.18 -20.68
CA ILE A 198 0.26 0.92 -20.06
C ILE A 198 -0.35 0.71 -18.66
N GLY A 199 -0.95 1.73 -18.08
CA GLY A 199 -1.57 1.64 -16.76
C GLY A 199 -2.18 2.94 -16.29
N PHE A 200 -2.81 2.86 -15.10
CA PHE A 200 -3.39 4.01 -14.41
C PHE A 200 -2.78 4.13 -13.03
N SER A 201 -2.20 5.29 -12.74
CA SER A 201 -1.71 5.61 -11.41
C SER A 201 -2.87 6.05 -10.50
N SER A 202 -2.93 5.47 -9.33
CA SER A 202 -3.83 5.91 -8.26
C SER A 202 -3.17 6.95 -7.34
N ARG A 203 -1.84 7.01 -7.38
CA ARG A 203 -1.04 7.85 -6.49
C ARG A 203 -0.62 9.16 -7.13
N LEU A 204 -0.25 9.10 -8.41
CA LEU A 204 0.27 10.25 -9.14
C LEU A 204 -0.84 10.83 -10.01
N ASN A 205 -1.28 12.04 -9.66
CA ASN A 205 -2.38 12.74 -10.35
C ASN A 205 -1.85 13.57 -11.53
N THR A 206 -1.01 12.94 -12.36
CA THR A 206 -0.41 13.54 -13.53
C THR A 206 -0.19 12.49 -14.62
N ILE A 207 -0.04 12.93 -15.87
CA ILE A 207 0.29 12.04 -17.00
C ILE A 207 1.79 11.79 -16.95
N LEU A 208 2.17 10.52 -16.71
CA LEU A 208 3.57 10.15 -16.63
C LEU A 208 4.08 9.58 -17.94
N VAL A 209 5.32 9.93 -18.24
CA VAL A 209 6.14 9.36 -19.30
C VAL A 209 7.49 8.89 -18.71
N PRO A 210 8.19 7.94 -19.33
CA PRO A 210 9.49 7.48 -18.84
C PRO A 210 10.51 8.63 -18.72
N GLN A 211 11.34 8.59 -17.67
CA GLN A 211 12.37 9.60 -17.46
C GLN A 211 13.30 9.74 -18.69
N LYS A 212 13.65 8.64 -19.34
CA LYS A 212 14.46 8.66 -20.57
C LYS A 212 13.81 9.43 -21.71
N PHE A 213 12.48 9.31 -21.86
CA PHE A 213 11.76 10.10 -22.86
C PHE A 213 11.78 11.58 -22.47
N MET A 214 11.53 11.89 -21.22
CA MET A 214 11.53 13.27 -20.71
C MET A 214 12.86 13.97 -20.92
N ASP A 215 13.96 13.33 -20.52
CA ASP A 215 15.30 13.89 -20.65
C ASP A 215 15.70 14.12 -22.11
N TRP A 216 15.40 13.13 -22.97
CA TRP A 216 15.68 13.23 -24.41
C TRP A 216 14.83 14.31 -25.07
N SER A 217 13.54 14.35 -24.79
CA SER A 217 12.62 15.29 -25.44
C SER A 217 12.82 16.73 -24.97
N ASN A 218 13.05 16.97 -23.68
CA ASN A 218 13.40 18.32 -23.20
C ASN A 218 14.68 18.82 -23.89
N LYS A 219 15.69 17.97 -24.03
CA LYS A 219 16.94 18.34 -24.70
C LYS A 219 16.73 18.64 -26.20
N LEU A 220 15.80 17.96 -26.87
CA LEU A 220 15.52 18.14 -28.30
C LEU A 220 14.64 19.37 -28.57
N TYR A 221 13.53 19.47 -27.82
CA TYR A 221 12.47 20.44 -28.11
C TYR A 221 12.61 21.76 -27.32
N ALA A 222 13.38 21.73 -26.21
CA ALA A 222 13.59 22.90 -25.36
C ALA A 222 15.02 23.02 -24.80
N PRO A 223 16.06 22.98 -25.63
CA PRO A 223 17.47 22.87 -25.19
C PRO A 223 17.95 24.02 -24.32
N GLU A 224 17.33 25.19 -24.44
CA GLU A 224 17.70 26.38 -23.68
C GLU A 224 16.88 26.57 -22.40
N GLN A 225 15.87 25.75 -22.17
CA GLN A 225 15.03 25.83 -20.98
C GLN A 225 15.51 24.83 -19.94
N HIS A 226 15.65 25.28 -18.71
CA HIS A 226 15.99 24.44 -17.56
C HIS A 226 15.14 24.92 -16.38
N SER A 227 13.98 24.33 -16.22
CA SER A 227 13.06 24.65 -15.13
C SER A 227 13.44 23.89 -13.87
N GLU A 228 13.55 24.60 -12.76
CA GLU A 228 13.60 23.94 -11.46
C GLU A 228 12.29 23.19 -11.18
N PRO A 229 12.30 22.07 -10.46
CA PRO A 229 11.11 21.28 -10.21
C PRO A 229 10.09 22.03 -9.36
N SER A 230 8.83 22.01 -9.76
CA SER A 230 7.72 22.61 -9.02
C SER A 230 7.12 21.68 -7.96
N ARG A 231 7.40 20.38 -8.06
CA ARG A 231 6.89 19.35 -7.15
C ARG A 231 7.98 18.34 -6.80
N LEU A 232 7.92 17.89 -5.55
CA LEU A 232 8.77 16.81 -5.05
C LEU A 232 7.92 15.64 -4.66
N ILE A 233 8.49 14.44 -4.72
CA ILE A 233 7.90 13.23 -4.16
C ILE A 233 8.83 12.67 -3.09
N ALA A 234 8.29 12.40 -1.91
CA ALA A 234 9.04 11.86 -0.79
C ALA A 234 8.39 10.58 -0.27
N GLU A 235 9.16 9.51 -0.15
CA GLU A 235 8.79 8.30 0.59
C GLU A 235 9.03 8.54 2.07
N VAL A 236 7.99 8.38 2.90
CA VAL A 236 8.06 8.57 4.34
C VAL A 236 7.93 7.26 5.09
N GLY A 237 8.52 7.20 6.29
CA GLY A 237 8.46 6.01 7.13
C GLY A 237 7.14 5.86 7.87
N ASN A 238 6.60 7.00 8.31
CA ASN A 238 5.36 7.10 9.06
C ASN A 238 4.61 8.36 8.63
N PRO A 239 3.54 8.26 7.83
CA PRO A 239 2.78 9.43 7.39
C PRO A 239 2.02 10.13 8.53
N ALA A 240 1.92 9.49 9.70
CA ALA A 240 1.33 10.07 10.92
C ALA A 240 2.35 10.84 11.78
N ASP A 241 3.60 10.95 11.35
CA ASP A 241 4.64 11.69 12.10
C ASP A 241 4.30 13.19 12.11
N GLU A 242 4.17 13.76 13.30
CA GLU A 242 3.88 15.19 13.49
C GLU A 242 4.99 16.10 12.94
N ASN A 243 6.22 15.61 12.90
CA ASN A 243 7.35 16.36 12.35
C ASN A 243 7.13 16.71 10.88
N ILE A 244 6.40 15.88 10.11
CA ILE A 244 6.05 16.15 8.72
C ILE A 244 5.22 17.44 8.64
N SER A 245 4.13 17.51 9.40
CA SER A 245 3.24 18.68 9.37
C SER A 245 3.96 19.96 9.82
N GLN A 246 4.77 19.87 10.89
CA GLN A 246 5.56 20.99 11.39
C GLN A 246 6.59 21.47 10.38
N TYR A 247 7.28 20.55 9.69
CA TYR A 247 8.25 20.87 8.66
C TYR A 247 7.58 21.56 7.45
N LEU A 248 6.48 20.99 6.96
CA LEU A 248 5.74 21.55 5.82
C LEU A 248 5.23 22.97 6.12
N ASP A 249 4.65 23.18 7.30
CA ASP A 249 4.15 24.50 7.68
C ASP A 249 5.29 25.53 7.87
N LYS A 250 6.40 25.12 8.47
CA LYS A 250 7.58 25.98 8.68
C LYS A 250 8.19 26.41 7.33
N LYS A 251 8.19 25.55 6.32
CA LYS A 251 8.76 25.83 4.99
C LYS A 251 7.75 26.46 4.04
N GLY A 252 6.47 26.53 4.41
CA GLY A 252 5.42 27.02 3.52
C GLY A 252 5.13 26.04 2.37
N TYR A 253 5.28 24.75 2.63
CA TYR A 253 4.97 23.69 1.69
C TYR A 253 3.54 23.20 1.88
N GLU A 254 2.98 22.60 0.85
CA GLU A 254 1.67 21.95 0.88
C GLU A 254 1.75 20.53 0.31
N VAL A 255 0.88 19.70 0.80
CA VAL A 255 0.64 18.34 0.29
C VAL A 255 -0.85 18.16 0.09
N ASP A 256 -1.23 17.18 -0.72
CA ASP A 256 -2.63 16.76 -0.84
C ASP A 256 -3.13 16.28 0.55
N THR A 257 -3.85 17.19 1.23
CA THR A 257 -4.27 17.00 2.64
C THR A 257 -5.20 15.80 2.79
N ASP A 258 -6.07 15.56 1.82
CA ASP A 258 -7.03 14.45 1.87
C ASP A 258 -6.30 13.11 1.79
N LYS A 259 -5.30 13.01 0.93
CA LYS A 259 -4.44 11.82 0.84
C LYS A 259 -3.62 11.61 2.10
N LEU A 260 -3.00 12.66 2.63
CA LEU A 260 -2.22 12.57 3.86
C LEU A 260 -3.08 12.10 5.05
N GLN A 261 -4.31 12.59 5.19
CA GLN A 261 -5.23 12.15 6.26
C GLN A 261 -5.68 10.71 6.06
N ALA A 262 -6.00 10.29 4.84
CA ALA A 262 -6.35 8.91 4.52
C ALA A 262 -5.18 7.95 4.84
N GLU A 263 -3.96 8.32 4.51
CA GLU A 263 -2.76 7.54 4.81
C GLU A 263 -2.49 7.46 6.32
N LYS A 264 -2.63 8.56 7.05
CA LYS A 264 -2.56 8.57 8.53
C LYS A 264 -3.57 7.60 9.14
N THR A 265 -4.83 7.68 8.72
CA THR A 265 -5.90 6.80 9.21
C THR A 265 -5.59 5.33 8.92
N THR A 266 -5.14 5.01 7.72
CA THR A 266 -4.73 3.67 7.31
C THR A 266 -3.56 3.14 8.14
N TYR A 267 -2.55 3.96 8.37
CA TYR A 267 -1.40 3.62 9.21
C TYR A 267 -1.83 3.28 10.64
N PHE A 268 -2.65 4.12 11.29
CA PHE A 268 -3.19 3.86 12.62
C PHE A 268 -4.03 2.59 12.67
N LEU A 269 -4.89 2.37 11.68
CA LEU A 269 -5.72 1.18 11.59
C LEU A 269 -4.85 -0.09 11.52
N ARG A 270 -3.83 -0.09 10.67
CA ARG A 270 -2.86 -1.19 10.55
C ARG A 270 -2.13 -1.45 11.88
N MET A 271 -1.68 -0.40 12.54
CA MET A 271 -0.99 -0.50 13.83
C MET A 271 -1.91 -1.11 14.90
N ILE A 272 -3.17 -0.65 15.00
CA ILE A 272 -4.14 -1.17 15.97
C ILE A 272 -4.42 -2.65 15.70
N VAL A 273 -4.68 -3.03 14.45
CA VAL A 273 -4.94 -4.43 14.07
C VAL A 273 -3.75 -5.33 14.42
N THR A 274 -2.53 -4.90 14.11
CA THR A 274 -1.31 -5.65 14.43
C THR A 274 -1.15 -5.82 15.94
N LEU A 275 -1.42 -4.79 16.73
CA LEU A 275 -1.35 -4.83 18.19
C LEU A 275 -2.39 -5.80 18.76
N VAL A 276 -3.63 -5.72 18.30
CA VAL A 276 -4.74 -6.61 18.73
C VAL A 276 -4.43 -8.07 18.39
N MET A 277 -3.94 -8.34 17.18
CA MET A 277 -3.51 -9.69 16.78
C MET A 277 -2.37 -10.20 17.68
N GLY A 278 -1.39 -9.34 17.99
CA GLY A 278 -0.28 -9.66 18.90
C GLY A 278 -0.76 -10.05 20.29
N ILE A 279 -1.70 -9.30 20.85
CA ILE A 279 -2.32 -9.61 22.16
C ILE A 279 -3.06 -10.95 22.09
N GLY A 280 -3.86 -11.20 21.07
CA GLY A 280 -4.57 -12.45 20.85
C GLY A 280 -3.63 -13.64 20.80
N LEU A 281 -2.50 -13.52 20.10
CA LEU A 281 -1.47 -14.55 19.99
C LEU A 281 -0.80 -14.82 21.35
N ILE A 282 -0.49 -13.79 22.12
CA ILE A 282 0.08 -13.93 23.48
C ILE A 282 -0.92 -14.67 24.40
N ILE A 283 -2.19 -14.28 24.38
CA ILE A 283 -3.24 -14.94 25.17
C ILE A 283 -3.34 -16.43 24.80
N SER A 284 -3.35 -16.76 23.52
CA SER A 284 -3.40 -18.14 23.04
C SER A 284 -2.17 -18.94 23.48
N ALA A 285 -0.98 -18.38 23.34
CA ALA A 285 0.26 -19.03 23.75
C ALA A 285 0.32 -19.27 25.27
N LEU A 286 -0.07 -18.29 26.08
CA LEU A 286 -0.13 -18.41 27.52
C LEU A 286 -1.16 -19.47 27.94
N SER A 287 -2.33 -19.49 27.33
CA SER A 287 -3.39 -20.45 27.56
C SER A 287 -2.91 -21.88 27.30
N PHE A 288 -2.22 -22.09 26.17
CA PHE A 288 -1.60 -23.35 25.82
C PHE A 288 -0.54 -23.79 26.84
N TYR A 289 0.34 -22.88 27.26
CA TYR A 289 1.39 -23.14 28.25
C TYR A 289 0.78 -23.55 29.60
N ILE A 290 -0.23 -22.87 30.09
CA ILE A 290 -0.89 -23.17 31.37
C ILE A 290 -1.65 -24.50 31.28
N LEU A 291 -2.28 -24.80 30.16
CA LEU A 291 -2.92 -26.09 29.90
C LEU A 291 -1.88 -27.25 30.02
N MET A 292 -0.74 -27.06 29.33
CA MET A 292 0.34 -28.06 29.35
C MET A 292 0.89 -28.29 30.77
N LEU A 293 1.10 -27.20 31.51
CA LEU A 293 1.52 -27.26 32.91
C LEU A 293 0.47 -27.97 33.79
N SER A 294 -0.81 -27.70 33.60
CA SER A 294 -1.90 -28.33 34.33
C SER A 294 -1.96 -29.85 34.10
N ILE A 295 -1.76 -30.27 32.85
CA ILE A 295 -1.70 -31.69 32.51
C ILE A 295 -0.46 -32.35 33.11
N TYR A 296 0.69 -31.69 33.06
CA TYR A 296 1.93 -32.16 33.70
C TYR A 296 1.73 -32.40 35.20
N LEU A 297 1.19 -31.43 35.93
CA LEU A 297 0.91 -31.51 37.33
C LEU A 297 -0.11 -32.61 37.64
N LEU A 298 -1.12 -32.83 36.81
CA LEU A 298 -2.10 -33.89 36.93
C LEU A 298 -1.46 -35.28 36.78
N VAL A 299 -0.55 -35.45 35.83
CA VAL A 299 0.23 -36.69 35.63
C VAL A 299 1.14 -36.94 36.84
N GLN A 300 1.86 -35.92 37.30
CA GLN A 300 2.76 -35.98 38.45
C GLN A 300 2.00 -36.40 39.72
N LYS A 301 0.83 -35.82 39.99
CA LYS A 301 -0.02 -36.14 41.13
C LYS A 301 -0.53 -37.61 41.11
N ASN A 302 -0.66 -38.18 39.92
CA ASN A 302 -1.11 -39.55 39.74
C ASN A 302 0.03 -40.53 39.43
N SER A 303 1.30 -40.12 39.49
CA SER A 303 2.46 -40.91 39.08
C SER A 303 2.47 -42.33 39.65
N SER A 304 2.39 -42.49 40.97
CA SER A 304 2.41 -43.81 41.62
C SER A 304 1.26 -44.70 41.17
N LYS A 305 0.08 -44.13 40.92
CA LYS A 305 -1.07 -44.93 40.44
C LYS A 305 -0.89 -45.34 38.98
N LEU A 306 -0.28 -44.48 38.15
CA LEU A 306 0.02 -44.78 36.77
C LEU A 306 1.13 -45.85 36.64
N GLU A 307 2.16 -45.77 37.49
CA GLU A 307 3.21 -46.79 37.59
C GLU A 307 2.63 -48.16 37.98
N ASN A 308 1.75 -48.21 39.00
CA ASN A 308 1.07 -49.43 39.37
C ASN A 308 0.26 -50.05 38.22
N LEU A 309 -0.38 -49.23 37.38
CA LEU A 309 -1.08 -49.72 36.19
C LEU A 309 -0.13 -50.31 35.15
N LEU A 310 1.07 -49.75 34.98
CA LEU A 310 2.11 -50.30 34.10
C LEU A 310 2.61 -51.64 34.63
N LEU A 311 2.82 -51.76 35.96
CA LEU A 311 3.26 -52.99 36.62
C LEU A 311 2.23 -54.14 36.49
N ILE A 312 0.92 -53.82 36.49
CA ILE A 312 -0.17 -54.76 36.27
C ILE A 312 -0.33 -55.14 34.78
N GLY A 313 0.51 -54.59 33.86
CA GLY A 313 0.53 -54.97 32.45
C GLY A 313 -0.26 -54.07 31.50
N TYR A 314 -0.67 -52.89 31.93
CA TYR A 314 -1.22 -51.89 30.98
C TYR A 314 -0.12 -51.34 30.11
N SER A 315 -0.35 -51.26 28.78
CA SER A 315 0.64 -50.65 27.87
C SER A 315 0.72 -49.14 28.10
N PRO A 316 1.93 -48.53 27.96
CA PRO A 316 2.12 -47.06 28.13
C PRO A 316 1.18 -46.22 27.27
N ARG A 317 0.90 -46.64 26.04
CA ARG A 317 -0.05 -45.96 25.14
C ARG A 317 -1.48 -45.93 25.70
N LYS A 318 -1.96 -47.01 26.32
CA LYS A 318 -3.30 -47.07 26.92
C LYS A 318 -3.39 -46.19 28.17
N VAL A 319 -2.31 -46.03 28.91
CA VAL A 319 -2.22 -45.14 30.08
C VAL A 319 -2.16 -43.68 29.69
N ALA A 320 -1.41 -43.31 28.63
CA ALA A 320 -1.27 -41.95 28.14
C ALA A 320 -2.50 -41.44 27.36
N MET A 321 -3.24 -42.32 26.68
CA MET A 321 -4.34 -41.95 25.78
C MET A 321 -5.40 -41.00 26.37
N PRO A 322 -5.91 -41.17 27.61
CA PRO A 322 -6.88 -40.26 28.19
C PRO A 322 -6.34 -38.82 28.37
N TYR A 323 -5.06 -38.68 28.70
CA TYR A 323 -4.39 -37.37 28.83
C TYR A 323 -4.21 -36.70 27.47
N GLN A 324 -3.84 -37.47 26.44
CA GLN A 324 -3.72 -36.96 25.05
C GLN A 324 -5.08 -36.50 24.51
N ILE A 325 -6.15 -37.31 24.73
CA ILE A 325 -7.51 -36.92 24.32
C ILE A 325 -7.96 -35.64 25.03
N LEU A 326 -7.64 -35.48 26.30
CA LEU A 326 -7.95 -34.28 27.06
C LEU A 326 -7.21 -33.06 26.48
N THR A 327 -5.93 -33.21 26.14
CA THR A 327 -5.13 -32.12 25.54
C THR A 327 -5.70 -31.69 24.20
N ILE A 328 -6.02 -32.66 23.33
CA ILE A 328 -6.55 -32.35 21.96
C ILE A 328 -7.96 -31.76 22.04
N GLY A 329 -8.79 -32.24 22.99
CA GLY A 329 -10.18 -31.75 23.12
C GLY A 329 -10.29 -30.33 23.74
N LEU A 330 -9.22 -29.84 24.35
CA LEU A 330 -9.18 -28.52 24.98
C LEU A 330 -8.42 -27.45 24.14
N ASN A 331 -7.70 -27.90 23.11
CA ASN A 331 -7.07 -27.01 22.10
C ASN A 331 -7.92 -26.98 20.83
#